data_880db5dae010caf2c9745d98c2544ba0
#
_entry.id   880db5dae010caf2c9745d98c2544ba0
#
_cell.length_a   1.000
_cell.length_b   1.000
_cell.length_c   1.000
_cell.angle_alpha   90.00
_cell.angle_beta   90.00
_cell.angle_gamma   90.00
#
_symmetry.space_group_name_H-M   'P 1'
#
loop_
_entity.id
_entity.type
_entity.pdbx_description
1 polymer ?
#
loop_
_entity_poly.entity_id
_entity_poly.type
_entity_poly.pdbx_seq_one_letter_code
_entity_poly.pdbx_strand_id
1 'polypeptide(L)'
;MGNCDLDIIPIIKGLVSEKEKVIEALSKKDYETAGVSWGIEEIEAVRRRAEITGDNETNDLDVVYLYKLKTFGDVDMPDPAFTYIVDKFSKKNISVIPLDMSDDEFAEAYCREVSTFDFLKEGKIVSKAMKREFDSSSPEKFIMEWDALINEVKGYRKMNKVKEEFIAGQIADVAKYRKNALILVDYERLDGIMSILKGDE
;
A
#
# COMPACT_ATOMS: atom_id res chain seq x y z
N MET A 1 -23.60 -9.38 -1.32
CA MET A 1 -22.22 -9.62 -1.79
C MET A 1 -22.17 -10.96 -2.48
N GLY A 2 -21.50 -11.08 -3.64
CA GLY A 2 -21.31 -12.36 -4.31
C GLY A 2 -20.52 -13.34 -3.41
N ASN A 3 -20.61 -14.64 -3.70
CA ASN A 3 -19.88 -15.71 -2.98
C ASN A 3 -18.39 -15.73 -3.33
N CYS A 4 -17.71 -14.58 -3.37
CA CYS A 4 -16.26 -14.51 -3.62
C CYS A 4 -15.52 -14.82 -2.32
N ASP A 5 -14.58 -15.74 -2.40
CA ASP A 5 -13.67 -16.08 -1.31
C ASP A 5 -12.46 -15.14 -1.37
N LEU A 6 -12.44 -14.11 -0.52
CA LEU A 6 -11.41 -13.09 -0.47
C LEU A 6 -10.48 -13.34 0.73
N ASP A 7 -9.19 -13.51 0.44
CA ASP A 7 -8.13 -13.45 1.45
C ASP A 7 -7.46 -12.08 1.39
N ILE A 8 -7.61 -11.28 2.45
CA ILE A 8 -7.03 -9.94 2.54
C ILE A 8 -5.84 -9.99 3.50
N ILE A 9 -4.66 -9.61 3.00
CA ILE A 9 -3.40 -9.63 3.76
C ILE A 9 -2.87 -8.21 3.87
N PRO A 10 -2.75 -7.66 5.08
CA PRO A 10 -2.08 -6.39 5.31
C PRO A 10 -0.56 -6.55 5.19
N ILE A 11 0.08 -5.63 4.48
CA ILE A 11 1.51 -5.61 4.18
C ILE A 11 2.12 -4.33 4.74
N ILE A 12 3.21 -4.45 5.47
CA ILE A 12 4.03 -3.31 5.89
C ILE A 12 4.99 -2.98 4.75
N LYS A 13 4.72 -1.86 4.07
CA LYS A 13 5.42 -1.40 2.88
C LYS A 13 6.95 -1.41 3.08
N GLY A 14 7.66 -2.08 2.20
CA GLY A 14 9.12 -2.10 2.15
C GLY A 14 9.80 -3.13 3.06
N LEU A 15 9.09 -3.81 3.96
CA LEU A 15 9.70 -4.83 4.82
C LEU A 15 9.82 -6.17 4.07
N VAL A 16 11.04 -6.67 3.90
CA VAL A 16 11.31 -7.88 3.09
C VAL A 16 10.60 -9.12 3.62
N SER A 17 10.48 -9.26 4.94
CA SER A 17 9.80 -10.41 5.58
C SER A 17 8.31 -10.50 5.26
N GLU A 18 7.65 -9.41 4.86
CA GLU A 18 6.23 -9.41 4.50
C GLU A 18 5.92 -10.31 3.28
N LYS A 19 6.91 -10.54 2.43
CA LYS A 19 6.79 -11.48 1.31
C LYS A 19 6.42 -12.89 1.77
N GLU A 20 6.85 -13.31 2.95
CA GLU A 20 6.54 -14.65 3.49
C GLU A 20 5.05 -14.86 3.73
N LYS A 21 4.31 -13.81 4.10
CA LYS A 21 2.83 -13.87 4.23
C LYS A 21 2.17 -14.25 2.90
N VAL A 22 2.68 -13.68 1.80
CA VAL A 22 2.18 -13.97 0.44
C VAL A 22 2.54 -15.39 0.01
N ILE A 23 3.79 -15.82 0.28
CA ILE A 23 4.23 -17.19 -0.02
C ILE A 23 3.38 -18.20 0.74
N GLU A 24 3.11 -17.96 2.01
CA GLU A 24 2.28 -18.83 2.85
C GLU A 24 0.84 -18.92 2.29
N ALA A 25 0.21 -17.80 1.94
CA ALA A 25 -1.12 -17.79 1.36
C ALA A 25 -1.17 -18.60 0.05
N LEU A 26 -0.20 -18.39 -0.85
CA LEU A 26 -0.11 -19.11 -2.12
C LEU A 26 0.24 -20.59 -1.98
N SER A 27 0.76 -21.02 -0.83
CA SER A 27 1.01 -22.44 -0.54
C SER A 27 -0.26 -23.19 -0.12
N LYS A 28 -1.26 -22.45 0.39
CA LYS A 28 -2.50 -23.03 0.93
C LYS A 28 -3.62 -23.11 -0.12
N LYS A 29 -3.61 -22.20 -1.10
CA LYS A 29 -4.73 -22.04 -2.03
C LYS A 29 -4.26 -21.42 -3.36
N ASP A 30 -4.86 -21.86 -4.44
CA ASP A 30 -4.73 -21.20 -5.75
C ASP A 30 -5.78 -20.10 -5.89
N TYR A 31 -5.36 -18.94 -6.40
CA TYR A 31 -6.21 -17.77 -6.62
C TYR A 31 -6.40 -17.51 -8.10
N GLU A 32 -7.62 -17.12 -8.47
CA GLU A 32 -7.99 -16.72 -9.82
C GLU A 32 -7.34 -15.38 -10.22
N THR A 33 -7.15 -14.52 -9.23
CA THR A 33 -6.53 -13.19 -9.39
C THR A 33 -5.92 -12.71 -8.08
N ALA A 34 -5.07 -11.69 -8.16
CA ALA A 34 -4.66 -10.92 -7.01
C ALA A 34 -5.00 -9.44 -7.22
N GLY A 35 -5.23 -8.72 -6.14
CA GLY A 35 -5.28 -7.26 -6.11
C GLY A 35 -4.19 -6.72 -5.19
N VAL A 36 -3.60 -5.59 -5.54
CA VAL A 36 -2.58 -4.90 -4.74
C VAL A 36 -2.94 -3.43 -4.60
N SER A 37 -2.70 -2.82 -3.42
CA SER A 37 -2.93 -1.38 -3.18
C SER A 37 -1.88 -0.49 -3.87
N TRP A 38 -1.61 -0.80 -5.12
CA TRP A 38 -0.84 -0.02 -6.09
C TRP A 38 -1.74 0.43 -7.23
N GLY A 39 -1.40 1.54 -7.87
CA GLY A 39 -1.95 1.96 -9.15
C GLY A 39 -1.40 1.10 -10.30
N ILE A 40 -1.91 1.36 -11.47
CA ILE A 40 -1.49 0.61 -12.66
C ILE A 40 -0.04 0.91 -13.03
N GLU A 41 0.43 2.14 -12.78
CA GLU A 41 1.77 2.61 -13.13
C GLU A 41 2.84 1.86 -12.32
N GLU A 42 2.63 1.65 -11.01
CA GLU A 42 3.56 0.89 -10.17
C GLU A 42 3.64 -0.58 -10.60
N ILE A 43 2.50 -1.19 -10.94
CA ILE A 43 2.47 -2.57 -11.45
C ILE A 43 3.26 -2.68 -12.77
N GLU A 44 3.05 -1.74 -13.69
CA GLU A 44 3.77 -1.72 -14.97
C GLU A 44 5.25 -1.39 -14.79
N ALA A 45 5.62 -0.51 -13.86
CA ALA A 45 7.02 -0.23 -13.53
C ALA A 45 7.73 -1.49 -13.04
N VAL A 46 7.10 -2.28 -12.17
CA VAL A 46 7.65 -3.57 -11.72
C VAL A 46 7.80 -4.56 -12.88
N ARG A 47 6.82 -4.66 -13.76
CA ARG A 47 6.88 -5.54 -14.93
C ARG A 47 8.01 -5.19 -15.90
N ARG A 48 8.32 -3.89 -16.03
CA ARG A 48 9.33 -3.35 -16.94
C ARG A 48 10.65 -3.00 -16.25
N ARG A 49 10.83 -3.33 -14.97
CA ARG A 49 12.00 -2.90 -14.19
C ARG A 49 13.36 -3.29 -14.80
N ALA A 50 13.40 -4.34 -15.59
CA ALA A 50 14.61 -4.73 -16.33
C ALA A 50 14.97 -3.77 -17.48
N GLU A 51 14.01 -2.96 -17.93
CA GLU A 51 14.13 -1.99 -19.01
C GLU A 51 14.40 -0.57 -18.48
N ILE A 52 14.09 -0.32 -17.21
CA ILE A 52 14.21 0.99 -16.58
C ILE A 52 15.66 1.17 -16.12
N THR A 53 16.38 2.07 -16.78
CA THR A 53 17.72 2.51 -16.38
C THR A 53 17.61 3.92 -15.81
N GLY A 54 17.47 4.04 -14.49
CA GLY A 54 17.41 5.33 -13.81
C GLY A 54 17.26 5.13 -12.31
N ASP A 55 17.75 6.09 -11.53
CA ASP A 55 17.50 6.13 -10.09
C ASP A 55 16.05 6.55 -9.86
N ASN A 56 15.33 5.79 -9.05
CA ASN A 56 14.01 6.21 -8.58
C ASN A 56 14.20 7.41 -7.64
N GLU A 57 13.54 8.50 -7.94
CA GLU A 57 13.47 9.64 -7.01
C GLU A 57 12.71 9.18 -5.76
N THR A 58 13.41 9.13 -4.64
CA THR A 58 12.82 8.81 -3.34
C THR A 58 12.63 10.11 -2.57
N ASN A 59 11.44 10.38 -2.07
CA ASN A 59 11.20 11.57 -1.27
C ASN A 59 11.81 11.44 0.14
N ASP A 60 12.01 12.57 0.82
CA ASP A 60 12.64 12.60 2.14
C ASP A 60 11.87 11.81 3.20
N LEU A 61 10.53 11.77 3.12
CA LEU A 61 9.71 10.99 4.05
C LEU A 61 9.92 9.50 3.88
N ASP A 62 9.98 9.00 2.63
CA ASP A 62 10.25 7.59 2.35
C ASP A 62 11.67 7.18 2.82
N VAL A 63 12.66 8.07 2.65
CA VAL A 63 14.02 7.83 3.16
C VAL A 63 14.01 7.66 4.68
N VAL A 64 13.35 8.56 5.41
CA VAL A 64 13.26 8.48 6.88
C VAL A 64 12.46 7.25 7.32
N TYR A 65 11.36 6.96 6.62
CA TYR A 65 10.53 5.79 6.87
C TYR A 65 11.35 4.49 6.77
N LEU A 66 12.01 4.27 5.64
CA LEU A 66 12.82 3.07 5.40
C LEU A 66 13.99 2.98 6.38
N TYR A 67 14.63 4.10 6.72
CA TYR A 67 15.68 4.12 7.73
C TYR A 67 15.18 3.63 9.10
N LYS A 68 14.00 4.08 9.53
CA LYS A 68 13.41 3.65 10.81
C LYS A 68 12.92 2.20 10.74
N LEU A 69 12.34 1.78 9.60
CA LEU A 69 11.83 0.42 9.38
C LEU A 69 12.93 -0.65 9.44
N LYS A 70 14.18 -0.30 9.09
CA LYS A 70 15.36 -1.20 9.21
C LYS A 70 15.56 -1.79 10.59
N THR A 71 15.00 -1.18 11.63
CA THR A 71 15.05 -1.72 13.00
C THR A 71 14.35 -3.09 13.11
N PHE A 72 13.41 -3.39 12.20
CA PHE A 72 12.61 -4.61 12.23
C PHE A 72 13.08 -5.69 11.24
N GLY A 73 14.03 -5.36 10.37
CA GLY A 73 14.57 -6.30 9.38
C GLY A 73 15.06 -5.62 8.12
N ASP A 74 15.36 -6.43 7.12
CA ASP A 74 15.76 -5.93 5.80
C ASP A 74 14.61 -5.19 5.12
N VAL A 75 14.94 -4.10 4.46
CA VAL A 75 13.99 -3.27 3.70
C VAL A 75 14.44 -3.13 2.25
N ASP A 76 13.46 -3.10 1.34
CA ASP A 76 13.68 -2.95 -0.10
C ASP A 76 12.54 -2.18 -0.76
N MET A 77 12.81 -1.55 -1.90
CA MET A 77 11.82 -0.87 -2.74
C MET A 77 12.12 -1.14 -4.22
N PRO A 78 11.10 -1.33 -5.05
CA PRO A 78 9.66 -1.35 -4.73
C PRO A 78 9.28 -2.50 -3.79
N ASP A 79 8.13 -2.36 -3.10
CA ASP A 79 7.67 -3.29 -2.05
C ASP A 79 7.89 -4.76 -2.41
N PRO A 80 8.60 -5.54 -1.55
CA PRO A 80 8.96 -6.93 -1.86
C PRO A 80 7.77 -7.89 -1.96
N ALA A 81 6.72 -7.68 -1.15
CA ALA A 81 5.53 -8.55 -1.15
C ALA A 81 4.68 -8.31 -2.40
N PHE A 82 4.45 -7.03 -2.76
CA PHE A 82 3.71 -6.68 -3.97
C PHE A 82 4.48 -7.03 -5.24
N THR A 83 5.79 -6.77 -5.26
CA THR A 83 6.66 -7.18 -6.37
C THR A 83 6.62 -8.70 -6.58
N TYR A 84 6.67 -9.47 -5.49
CA TYR A 84 6.62 -10.93 -5.57
C TYR A 84 5.32 -11.44 -6.20
N ILE A 85 4.16 -10.91 -5.80
CA ILE A 85 2.88 -11.35 -6.35
C ILE A 85 2.72 -10.95 -7.82
N VAL A 86 3.15 -9.73 -8.20
CA VAL A 86 3.15 -9.28 -9.59
C VAL A 86 3.99 -10.21 -10.47
N ASP A 87 5.22 -10.53 -10.05
CA ASP A 87 6.11 -11.45 -10.77
C ASP A 87 5.55 -12.86 -10.87
N LYS A 88 5.04 -13.37 -9.76
CA LYS A 88 4.53 -14.74 -9.67
C LYS A 88 3.32 -14.95 -10.57
N PHE A 89 2.39 -13.99 -10.58
CA PHE A 89 1.17 -14.07 -11.35
C PHE A 89 1.42 -13.77 -12.84
N SER A 90 2.29 -12.83 -13.16
CA SER A 90 2.69 -12.58 -14.55
C SER A 90 3.30 -13.82 -15.21
N LYS A 91 4.13 -14.58 -14.48
CA LYS A 91 4.69 -15.85 -14.99
C LYS A 91 3.64 -16.93 -15.23
N LYS A 92 2.50 -16.89 -14.56
CA LYS A 92 1.38 -17.81 -14.69
C LYS A 92 0.29 -17.27 -15.64
N ASN A 93 0.46 -16.10 -16.24
CA ASN A 93 -0.57 -15.37 -16.99
C ASN A 93 -1.85 -15.12 -16.18
N ILE A 94 -1.72 -14.93 -14.88
CA ILE A 94 -2.82 -14.55 -13.98
C ILE A 94 -2.79 -13.03 -13.84
N SER A 95 -3.97 -12.39 -13.91
CA SER A 95 -4.07 -10.93 -13.77
C SER A 95 -3.80 -10.48 -12.34
N VAL A 96 -3.04 -9.39 -12.21
CA VAL A 96 -2.94 -8.61 -10.97
C VAL A 96 -3.71 -7.31 -11.20
N ILE A 97 -4.64 -7.03 -10.32
CA ILE A 97 -5.57 -5.89 -10.41
C ILE A 97 -5.00 -4.75 -9.58
N PRO A 98 -4.82 -3.53 -10.17
CA PRO A 98 -4.52 -2.34 -9.39
C PRO A 98 -5.75 -2.00 -8.54
N LEU A 99 -5.54 -1.79 -7.25
CA LEU A 99 -6.60 -1.41 -6.31
C LEU A 99 -6.53 0.06 -5.93
N ASP A 100 -5.39 0.72 -6.16
CA ASP A 100 -5.23 2.16 -5.90
C ASP A 100 -5.42 2.97 -7.20
N MET A 101 -5.55 4.28 -7.03
CA MET A 101 -5.70 5.26 -8.10
C MET A 101 -4.52 5.21 -9.07
N SER A 102 -4.79 5.49 -10.34
CA SER A 102 -3.75 5.86 -11.31
C SER A 102 -3.08 7.18 -10.93
N ASP A 103 -1.92 7.46 -11.52
CA ASP A 103 -1.19 8.72 -11.29
C ASP A 103 -2.07 9.95 -11.55
N ASP A 104 -2.89 9.94 -12.60
CA ASP A 104 -3.80 11.04 -12.95
C ASP A 104 -4.92 11.19 -11.89
N GLU A 105 -5.57 10.10 -11.50
CA GLU A 105 -6.63 10.12 -10.46
C GLU A 105 -6.06 10.55 -9.11
N PHE A 106 -4.86 10.08 -8.77
CA PHE A 106 -4.14 10.51 -7.56
C PHE A 106 -3.85 12.00 -7.60
N ALA A 107 -3.31 12.51 -8.70
CA ALA A 107 -2.98 13.93 -8.86
C ALA A 107 -4.23 14.82 -8.71
N GLU A 108 -5.37 14.43 -9.31
CA GLU A 108 -6.64 15.14 -9.16
C GLU A 108 -7.13 15.13 -7.71
N ALA A 109 -7.12 13.98 -7.05
CA ALA A 109 -7.52 13.85 -5.66
C ALA A 109 -6.59 14.64 -4.73
N TYR A 110 -5.29 14.57 -4.95
CA TYR A 110 -4.28 15.30 -4.19
C TYR A 110 -4.47 16.81 -4.29
N CYS A 111 -4.63 17.35 -5.51
CA CYS A 111 -4.90 18.78 -5.72
C CYS A 111 -6.20 19.26 -5.06
N ARG A 112 -7.20 18.39 -4.92
CA ARG A 112 -8.48 18.70 -4.27
C ARG A 112 -8.37 18.70 -2.74
N GLU A 113 -7.64 17.73 -2.16
CA GLU A 113 -7.65 17.49 -0.72
C GLU A 113 -6.46 18.14 0.02
N VAL A 114 -5.33 18.32 -0.66
CA VAL A 114 -4.08 18.84 -0.06
C VAL A 114 -3.89 20.30 -0.44
N SER A 115 -3.99 21.19 0.56
CA SER A 115 -3.74 22.61 0.33
C SER A 115 -2.24 22.91 0.24
N THR A 116 -1.90 24.06 -0.37
CA THR A 116 -0.51 24.57 -0.39
C THR A 116 0.07 24.69 1.02
N PHE A 117 -0.75 25.05 2.02
CA PHE A 117 -0.31 25.10 3.42
C PHE A 117 -0.01 23.73 4.00
N ASP A 118 -0.74 22.69 3.59
CA ASP A 118 -0.48 21.33 4.03
C ASP A 118 0.83 20.82 3.42
N PHE A 119 1.06 21.07 2.13
CA PHE A 119 2.32 20.77 1.46
C PHE A 119 3.53 21.43 2.15
N LEU A 120 3.41 22.70 2.53
CA LEU A 120 4.49 23.40 3.25
C LEU A 120 4.79 22.83 4.65
N LYS A 121 3.89 22.00 5.21
CA LYS A 121 4.14 21.30 6.48
C LYS A 121 4.97 20.03 6.32
N GLU A 122 5.14 19.52 5.10
CA GLU A 122 5.87 18.26 4.85
C GLU A 122 7.29 18.30 5.43
N GLY A 123 8.06 19.35 5.16
CA GLY A 123 9.39 19.51 5.75
C GLY A 123 9.42 19.52 7.29
N LYS A 124 8.32 19.96 7.94
CA LYS A 124 8.18 19.89 9.41
C LYS A 124 7.90 18.46 9.85
N ILE A 125 7.09 17.71 9.09
CA ILE A 125 6.81 16.28 9.34
C ILE A 125 8.09 15.47 9.20
N VAL A 126 8.88 15.66 8.13
CA VAL A 126 10.19 15.03 7.95
C VAL A 126 11.09 15.27 9.17
N SER A 127 11.24 16.54 9.58
CA SER A 127 12.06 16.93 10.74
C SER A 127 11.54 16.30 12.04
N LYS A 128 10.23 16.18 12.21
CA LYS A 128 9.59 15.56 13.36
C LYS A 128 9.81 14.04 13.36
N ALA A 129 9.63 13.40 12.20
CA ALA A 129 9.85 11.96 12.02
C ALA A 129 11.29 11.54 12.32
N MET A 130 12.27 12.33 11.87
CA MET A 130 13.69 12.07 12.17
C MET A 130 14.00 12.06 13.66
N LYS A 131 13.38 12.99 14.45
CA LYS A 131 13.65 13.17 15.87
C LYS A 131 12.78 12.27 16.77
N ARG A 132 11.64 11.80 16.26
CA ARG A 132 10.71 11.00 17.05
C ARG A 132 11.27 9.61 17.31
N GLU A 133 11.15 9.17 18.56
CA GLU A 133 11.26 7.77 18.91
C GLU A 133 9.88 7.11 18.70
N PHE A 134 9.84 6.11 17.85
CA PHE A 134 8.64 5.32 17.58
C PHE A 134 8.67 4.05 18.42
N ASP A 135 7.49 3.47 18.68
CA ASP A 135 7.42 2.17 19.34
C ASP A 135 8.12 1.10 18.48
N SER A 136 9.25 0.59 18.99
CA SER A 136 10.06 -0.43 18.32
C SER A 136 9.72 -1.86 18.78
N SER A 137 8.61 -2.05 19.49
CA SER A 137 8.21 -3.38 19.99
C SER A 137 7.66 -4.28 18.87
N SER A 138 7.09 -3.71 17.81
CA SER A 138 6.70 -4.43 16.60
C SER A 138 6.61 -3.49 15.39
N PRO A 139 6.78 -4.01 14.16
CA PRO A 139 6.67 -3.20 12.94
C PRO A 139 5.24 -2.65 12.75
N GLU A 140 4.20 -3.38 13.20
CA GLU A 140 2.81 -2.93 13.14
C GLU A 140 2.56 -1.68 13.98
N LYS A 141 3.10 -1.64 15.18
CA LYS A 141 2.99 -0.45 16.03
C LYS A 141 3.74 0.73 15.45
N PHE A 142 4.93 0.48 14.93
CA PHE A 142 5.70 1.50 14.23
C PHE A 142 4.89 2.12 13.09
N ILE A 143 4.33 1.30 12.20
CA ILE A 143 3.61 1.82 11.02
C ILE A 143 2.35 2.61 11.42
N MET A 144 1.62 2.17 12.46
CA MET A 144 0.46 2.90 12.95
C MET A 144 0.85 4.25 13.57
N GLU A 145 1.96 4.33 14.29
CA GLU A 145 2.47 5.60 14.80
C GLU A 145 3.02 6.51 13.70
N TRP A 146 3.62 5.92 12.66
CA TRP A 146 4.06 6.65 11.47
C TRP A 146 2.87 7.25 10.75
N ASP A 147 1.85 6.47 10.47
CA ASP A 147 0.62 6.93 9.84
C ASP A 147 -0.08 8.02 10.66
N ALA A 148 -0.15 7.88 11.98
CA ALA A 148 -0.68 8.90 12.86
C ALA A 148 0.09 10.23 12.75
N LEU A 149 1.42 10.18 12.59
CA LEU A 149 2.25 11.36 12.37
C LEU A 149 1.94 12.04 11.03
N ILE A 150 1.83 11.26 9.94
CA ILE A 150 1.47 11.79 8.62
C ILE A 150 0.06 12.43 8.65
N ASN A 151 -0.88 11.79 9.33
CA ASN A 151 -2.26 12.24 9.49
C ASN A 151 -2.44 13.48 10.39
N GLU A 152 -1.38 13.99 11.05
CA GLU A 152 -1.41 15.31 11.67
C GLU A 152 -1.64 16.43 10.64
N VAL A 153 -1.24 16.21 9.38
CA VAL A 153 -1.54 17.11 8.27
C VAL A 153 -2.94 16.80 7.75
N LYS A 154 -3.84 17.77 7.86
CA LYS A 154 -5.26 17.59 7.53
C LYS A 154 -5.49 17.12 6.09
N GLY A 155 -4.75 17.68 5.14
CA GLY A 155 -4.83 17.29 3.72
C GLY A 155 -4.44 15.84 3.50
N TYR A 156 -3.34 15.38 4.12
CA TYR A 156 -2.89 13.99 4.00
C TYR A 156 -3.87 13.00 4.62
N ARG A 157 -4.41 13.34 5.79
CA ARG A 157 -5.46 12.53 6.42
C ARG A 157 -6.70 12.39 5.53
N LYS A 158 -7.11 13.46 4.84
CA LYS A 158 -8.22 13.41 3.89
C LYS A 158 -7.87 12.55 2.67
N MET A 159 -6.66 12.73 2.14
CA MET A 159 -6.19 11.95 1.00
C MET A 159 -6.16 10.44 1.31
N ASN A 160 -5.70 10.07 2.52
CA ASN A 160 -5.72 8.69 2.97
C ASN A 160 -7.14 8.09 3.02
N LYS A 161 -8.14 8.88 3.46
CA LYS A 161 -9.54 8.44 3.39
C LYS A 161 -10.04 8.24 1.96
N VAL A 162 -9.68 9.15 1.04
CA VAL A 162 -10.03 8.99 -0.38
C VAL A 162 -9.41 7.71 -0.94
N LYS A 163 -8.15 7.39 -0.59
CA LYS A 163 -7.51 6.13 -0.97
C LYS A 163 -8.25 4.92 -0.41
N GLU A 164 -8.60 4.94 0.88
CA GLU A 164 -9.35 3.85 1.53
C GLU A 164 -10.70 3.60 0.85
N GLU A 165 -11.44 4.68 0.53
CA GLU A 165 -12.72 4.59 -0.19
C GLU A 165 -12.54 4.01 -1.60
N PHE A 166 -11.51 4.47 -2.33
CA PHE A 166 -11.20 3.98 -3.67
C PHE A 166 -10.85 2.49 -3.65
N ILE A 167 -9.90 2.09 -2.78
CA ILE A 167 -9.45 0.70 -2.65
C ILE A 167 -10.62 -0.21 -2.23
N ALA A 168 -11.45 0.21 -1.27
CA ALA A 168 -12.62 -0.56 -0.87
C ALA A 168 -13.61 -0.77 -2.03
N GLY A 169 -13.81 0.26 -2.87
CA GLY A 169 -14.61 0.16 -4.09
C GLY A 169 -14.05 -0.87 -5.07
N GLN A 170 -12.74 -0.85 -5.33
CA GLN A 170 -12.08 -1.83 -6.20
C GLN A 170 -12.17 -3.26 -5.64
N ILE A 171 -11.98 -3.44 -4.32
CA ILE A 171 -12.14 -4.76 -3.66
C ILE A 171 -13.58 -5.26 -3.81
N ALA A 172 -14.59 -4.38 -3.64
CA ALA A 172 -15.98 -4.76 -3.83
C ALA A 172 -16.28 -5.20 -5.26
N ASP A 173 -15.68 -4.54 -6.26
CA ASP A 173 -15.80 -4.96 -7.66
C ASP A 173 -15.09 -6.29 -7.94
N VAL A 174 -13.90 -6.52 -7.37
CA VAL A 174 -13.24 -7.83 -7.44
C VAL A 174 -14.16 -8.92 -6.86
N ALA A 175 -14.75 -8.66 -5.68
CA ALA A 175 -15.66 -9.61 -5.01
C ALA A 175 -16.92 -9.91 -5.84
N LYS A 176 -17.35 -8.99 -6.69
CA LYS A 176 -18.53 -9.13 -7.55
C LYS A 176 -18.25 -10.01 -8.78
N TYR A 177 -17.04 -9.94 -9.33
CA TYR A 177 -16.72 -10.55 -10.63
C TYR A 177 -15.77 -11.75 -10.55
N ARG A 178 -15.22 -12.09 -9.37
CA ARG A 178 -14.28 -13.19 -9.18
C ARG A 178 -14.83 -14.23 -8.20
N LYS A 179 -14.36 -15.46 -8.34
CA LYS A 179 -14.72 -16.56 -7.42
C LYS A 179 -13.85 -16.55 -6.17
N ASN A 180 -12.57 -16.29 -6.34
CA ASN A 180 -11.62 -16.08 -5.25
C ASN A 180 -10.53 -15.07 -5.67
N ALA A 181 -9.98 -14.36 -4.70
CA ALA A 181 -8.87 -13.43 -4.93
C ALA A 181 -7.99 -13.29 -3.69
N LEU A 182 -6.70 -13.08 -3.92
CA LEU A 182 -5.74 -12.65 -2.90
C LEU A 182 -5.59 -11.13 -2.97
N ILE A 183 -5.90 -10.44 -1.90
CA ILE A 183 -5.85 -8.97 -1.81
C ILE A 183 -4.74 -8.57 -0.86
N LEU A 184 -3.80 -7.77 -1.35
CA LEU A 184 -2.72 -7.19 -0.56
C LEU A 184 -2.96 -5.70 -0.41
N VAL A 185 -3.04 -5.22 0.83
CA VAL A 185 -3.25 -3.80 1.15
C VAL A 185 -2.20 -3.30 2.13
N ASP A 186 -1.90 -2.00 2.09
CA ASP A 186 -1.04 -1.38 3.08
C ASP A 186 -1.64 -1.57 4.48
N TYR A 187 -0.79 -1.98 5.43
CA TYR A 187 -1.21 -2.37 6.79
C TYR A 187 -2.04 -1.28 7.47
N GLU A 188 -1.59 -0.05 7.40
CA GLU A 188 -2.21 1.12 8.02
C GLU A 188 -3.55 1.53 7.39
N ARG A 189 -3.87 1.01 6.21
CA ARG A 189 -5.16 1.28 5.52
C ARG A 189 -6.20 0.21 5.77
N LEU A 190 -5.81 -0.96 6.31
CA LEU A 190 -6.71 -2.12 6.44
C LEU A 190 -7.99 -1.79 7.22
N ASP A 191 -7.87 -1.15 8.38
CA ASP A 191 -9.04 -0.88 9.25
C ASP A 191 -10.05 0.05 8.58
N GLY A 192 -9.57 1.12 7.90
CA GLY A 192 -10.43 2.02 7.13
C GLY A 192 -11.12 1.32 5.96
N ILE A 193 -10.37 0.53 5.19
CA ILE A 193 -10.92 -0.28 4.09
C ILE A 193 -11.99 -1.25 4.60
N MET A 194 -11.70 -1.99 5.68
CA MET A 194 -12.62 -2.98 6.24
C MET A 194 -13.88 -2.35 6.83
N SER A 195 -13.78 -1.17 7.43
CA SER A 195 -14.95 -0.41 7.92
C SER A 195 -15.90 -0.07 6.75
N ILE A 196 -15.36 0.43 5.65
CA ILE A 196 -16.13 0.77 4.45
C ILE A 196 -16.78 -0.48 3.84
N LEU A 197 -16.02 -1.58 3.70
CA LEU A 197 -16.54 -2.84 3.13
C LEU A 197 -17.67 -3.46 3.97
N LYS A 198 -17.67 -3.26 5.29
CA LYS A 198 -18.72 -3.72 6.20
C LYS A 198 -19.94 -2.79 6.24
N GLY A 199 -19.79 -1.56 5.75
CA GLY A 199 -20.82 -0.52 5.83
C GLY A 199 -20.93 0.07 7.25
N ASP A 200 -19.88 0.00 8.04
CA ASP A 200 -19.77 0.64 9.33
C ASP A 200 -19.37 2.12 9.08
N GLU A 201 -20.32 3.06 9.12
CA GLU A 201 -20.10 4.51 9.09
C GLU A 201 -19.83 5.07 10.51
#